data_b11950f6bf9e861f05307b7d3a76f2f8
#
_entry.id   b11950f6bf9e861f05307b7d3a76f2f8
#
_cell.length_a   1.000
_cell.length_b   1.000
_cell.length_c   1.000
_cell.angle_alpha   90.00
_cell.angle_beta   90.00
_cell.angle_gamma   90.00
#
_symmetry.space_group_name_H-M   'P 1'
#
loop_
_entity.id
_entity.type
_entity.pdbx_description
1 polymer ?
#
loop_
_entity_poly.entity_id
_entity_poly.type
_entity_poly.pdbx_seq_one_letter_code
_entity_poly.pdbx_strand_id
1 'polypeptide(L)'
;WFLWSWLGSFVILSSLWVQVKIDVKINEWFGEFYDMIQKALSKPNSITMQEYWDSLFSFISLAGLYVAVYVIMIFFTAHYLFRWRTAMVEWYHSVYNKASKIEGAAQRVQEDTIKFSRIMESLGTSLIESIMVLIQFIPILLGLSVGIPIYFFGDWEYGLITGALLWTVGGTIFLIALGWVLRLVGVEYDLQKK
;
A
#
# COMPACT_ATOMS: atom_id res chain seq x y z
N TRP A 1 23.64 -13.73 -8.20
CA TRP A 1 22.27 -13.58 -7.64
C TRP A 1 22.26 -12.80 -6.32
N PHE A 2 23.14 -13.08 -5.37
CA PHE A 2 23.17 -12.47 -4.04
C PHE A 2 23.18 -10.93 -4.07
N LEU A 3 24.16 -10.33 -4.77
CA LEU A 3 24.27 -8.86 -4.88
C LEU A 3 23.04 -8.23 -5.54
N TRP A 4 22.51 -8.86 -6.58
CA TRP A 4 21.31 -8.37 -7.26
C TRP A 4 20.08 -8.39 -6.35
N SER A 5 19.92 -9.48 -5.58
CA SER A 5 18.79 -9.62 -4.65
C SER A 5 18.78 -8.50 -3.61
N TRP A 6 19.92 -8.29 -2.93
CA TRP A 6 20.02 -7.25 -1.89
C TRP A 6 19.89 -5.84 -2.45
N LEU A 7 20.57 -5.54 -3.57
CA LEU A 7 20.50 -4.23 -4.20
C LEU A 7 19.10 -3.94 -4.75
N GLY A 8 18.46 -4.93 -5.35
CA GLY A 8 17.10 -4.79 -5.84
C GLY A 8 16.09 -4.58 -4.72
N SER A 9 16.18 -5.34 -3.63
CA SER A 9 15.33 -5.13 -2.46
C SER A 9 15.54 -3.73 -1.86
N PHE A 10 16.78 -3.28 -1.76
CA PHE A 10 17.09 -1.93 -1.24
C PHE A 10 16.48 -0.84 -2.13
N VAL A 11 16.58 -0.96 -3.45
CA VAL A 11 15.97 0.02 -4.38
C VAL A 11 14.46 0.04 -4.25
N ILE A 12 13.80 -1.12 -4.15
CA ILE A 12 12.33 -1.20 -3.98
C ILE A 12 11.93 -0.55 -2.65
N LEU A 13 12.59 -0.89 -1.54
CA LEU A 13 12.31 -0.32 -0.23
C LEU A 13 12.51 1.20 -0.19
N SER A 14 13.61 1.68 -0.80
CA SER A 14 13.88 3.11 -0.89
C SER A 14 12.83 3.85 -1.73
N SER A 15 12.38 3.24 -2.83
CA SER A 15 11.32 3.82 -3.68
C SER A 15 9.99 3.89 -2.96
N LEU A 16 9.60 2.84 -2.23
CA LEU A 16 8.40 2.84 -1.38
C LEU A 16 8.48 3.94 -0.31
N TRP A 17 9.64 4.08 0.35
CA TRP A 17 9.84 5.13 1.34
C TRP A 17 9.67 6.53 0.75
N VAL A 18 10.23 6.77 -0.45
CA VAL A 18 10.09 8.04 -1.17
C VAL A 18 8.62 8.30 -1.52
N GLN A 19 7.88 7.29 -1.99
CA GLN A 19 6.45 7.43 -2.29
C GLN A 19 5.65 7.83 -1.05
N VAL A 20 5.81 7.13 0.07
CA VAL A 20 5.11 7.47 1.32
C VAL A 20 5.45 8.89 1.79
N LYS A 21 6.70 9.35 1.59
CA LYS A 21 7.07 10.75 1.87
C LYS A 21 6.35 11.76 0.98
N ILE A 22 6.16 11.43 -0.29
CA ILE A 22 5.41 12.29 -1.21
C ILE A 22 3.92 12.29 -0.84
N ASP A 23 3.35 11.12 -0.45
CA ASP A 23 1.96 11.02 0.01
C ASP A 23 1.69 11.90 1.23
N VAL A 24 2.61 11.94 2.20
CA VAL A 24 2.52 12.85 3.35
C VAL A 24 2.51 14.30 2.88
N LYS A 25 3.39 14.69 1.94
CA LYS A 25 3.42 16.06 1.40
C LYS A 25 2.16 16.41 0.60
N ILE A 26 1.60 15.47 -0.13
CA ILE A 26 0.32 15.66 -0.82
C ILE A 26 -0.80 15.87 0.21
N ASN A 27 -0.80 15.11 1.29
CA ASN A 27 -1.78 15.27 2.36
C ASN A 27 -1.65 16.64 3.08
N GLU A 28 -0.42 17.10 3.35
CA GLU A 28 -0.16 18.45 3.88
C GLU A 28 -0.66 19.53 2.91
N TRP A 29 -0.38 19.37 1.62
CA TRP A 29 -0.86 20.29 0.58
C TRP A 29 -2.40 20.36 0.55
N PHE A 30 -3.11 19.24 0.70
CA PHE A 30 -4.57 19.25 0.79
C PHE A 30 -5.05 20.09 1.98
N GLY A 31 -4.44 19.96 3.16
CA GLY A 31 -4.75 20.79 4.32
C GLY A 31 -4.60 22.28 4.00
N GLU A 32 -3.44 22.71 3.51
CA GLU A 32 -3.14 24.11 3.17
C GLU A 32 -4.07 24.64 2.07
N PHE A 33 -4.37 23.82 1.06
CA PHE A 33 -5.27 24.20 -0.03
C PHE A 33 -6.71 24.40 0.45
N TYR A 34 -7.23 23.50 1.28
CA TYR A 34 -8.57 23.64 1.85
C TYR A 34 -8.68 24.86 2.79
N ASP A 35 -7.65 25.11 3.59
CA ASP A 35 -7.58 26.32 4.43
C ASP A 35 -7.59 27.60 3.57
N MET A 36 -6.87 27.61 2.46
CA MET A 36 -6.89 28.71 1.49
C MET A 36 -8.29 28.94 0.91
N ILE A 37 -8.97 27.87 0.48
CA ILE A 37 -10.34 27.95 -0.05
C ILE A 37 -11.31 28.46 1.01
N GLN A 38 -11.23 27.95 2.24
CA GLN A 38 -12.06 28.39 3.35
C GLN A 38 -11.85 29.88 3.68
N LYS A 39 -10.60 30.35 3.62
CA LYS A 39 -10.26 31.75 3.81
C LYS A 39 -10.83 32.63 2.69
N ALA A 40 -10.75 32.20 1.43
CA ALA A 40 -11.31 32.91 0.29
C ALA A 40 -12.84 33.05 0.38
N LEU A 41 -13.52 32.00 0.86
CA LEU A 41 -14.98 31.99 1.06
C LEU A 41 -15.41 32.86 2.24
N SER A 42 -14.62 32.90 3.32
CA SER A 42 -14.95 33.69 4.51
C SER A 42 -14.69 35.18 4.32
N LYS A 43 -13.70 35.57 3.51
CA LYS A 43 -13.33 36.96 3.25
C LYS A 43 -13.09 37.16 1.75
N PRO A 44 -14.02 37.78 1.02
CA PRO A 44 -13.82 38.09 -0.38
C PRO A 44 -12.53 38.88 -0.60
N ASN A 45 -11.80 38.54 -1.64
CA ASN A 45 -10.50 39.14 -2.01
C ASN A 45 -9.35 38.92 -1.00
N SER A 46 -9.44 37.96 -0.10
CA SER A 46 -8.37 37.63 0.85
C SER A 46 -7.25 36.80 0.25
N ILE A 47 -7.50 36.17 -0.89
CA ILE A 47 -6.57 35.33 -1.65
C ILE A 47 -6.43 35.88 -3.05
N THR A 48 -5.18 36.02 -3.51
CA THR A 48 -4.90 36.47 -4.87
C THR A 48 -4.99 35.30 -5.86
N MET A 49 -5.28 35.62 -7.12
CA MET A 49 -5.28 34.61 -8.19
C MET A 49 -3.89 33.97 -8.35
N GLN A 50 -2.83 34.70 -8.03
CA GLN A 50 -1.46 34.20 -8.10
C GLN A 50 -1.22 33.16 -7.03
N GLU A 51 -1.58 33.39 -5.76
CA GLU A 51 -1.47 32.40 -4.67
C GLU A 51 -2.23 31.11 -4.99
N TYR A 52 -3.39 31.22 -5.62
CA TYR A 52 -4.15 30.07 -6.07
C TYR A 52 -3.40 29.24 -7.13
N TRP A 53 -2.85 29.89 -8.16
CA TRP A 53 -2.07 29.21 -9.19
C TRP A 53 -0.76 28.62 -8.66
N ASP A 54 -0.07 29.32 -7.78
CA ASP A 54 1.16 28.83 -7.15
C ASP A 54 0.90 27.55 -6.34
N SER A 55 -0.22 27.48 -5.63
CA SER A 55 -0.64 26.28 -4.94
C SER A 55 -0.93 25.14 -5.90
N LEU A 56 -1.65 25.37 -7.00
CA LEU A 56 -1.90 24.34 -8.02
C LEU A 56 -0.62 23.84 -8.70
N PHE A 57 0.32 24.74 -9.02
CA PHE A 57 1.60 24.33 -9.59
C PHE A 57 2.44 23.51 -8.61
N SER A 58 2.38 23.82 -7.32
CA SER A 58 3.00 23.01 -6.27
C SER A 58 2.43 21.59 -6.26
N PHE A 59 1.10 21.45 -6.34
CA PHE A 59 0.46 20.14 -6.46
C PHE A 59 0.87 19.36 -7.70
N ILE A 60 0.84 20.03 -8.87
CA ILE A 60 1.24 19.39 -10.14
C ILE A 60 2.68 18.88 -10.06
N SER A 61 3.57 19.64 -9.41
CA SER A 61 4.96 19.25 -9.22
C SER A 61 5.09 18.01 -8.32
N LEU A 62 4.37 17.99 -7.20
CA LEU A 62 4.34 16.83 -6.28
C LEU A 62 3.72 15.60 -6.94
N ALA A 63 2.57 15.75 -7.60
CA ALA A 63 1.89 14.69 -8.31
C ALA A 63 2.72 14.14 -9.49
N GLY A 64 3.39 15.04 -10.24
CA GLY A 64 4.31 14.65 -11.31
C GLY A 64 5.49 13.84 -10.80
N LEU A 65 6.09 14.26 -9.69
CA LEU A 65 7.17 13.52 -9.04
C LEU A 65 6.68 12.13 -8.54
N TYR A 66 5.50 12.08 -7.93
CA TYR A 66 4.88 10.82 -7.49
C TYR A 66 4.72 9.84 -8.65
N VAL A 67 4.11 10.30 -9.75
CA VAL A 67 3.89 9.46 -10.94
C VAL A 67 5.22 9.00 -11.53
N ALA A 68 6.23 9.85 -11.62
CA ALA A 68 7.54 9.48 -12.14
C ALA A 68 8.20 8.39 -11.28
N VAL A 69 8.22 8.54 -9.96
CA VAL A 69 8.75 7.53 -9.03
C VAL A 69 7.95 6.24 -9.12
N TYR A 70 6.63 6.32 -9.18
CA TYR A 70 5.74 5.17 -9.28
C TYR A 70 5.98 4.34 -10.55
N VAL A 71 6.08 5.01 -11.72
CA VAL A 71 6.35 4.32 -13.00
C VAL A 71 7.71 3.62 -12.99
N ILE A 72 8.75 4.31 -12.49
CA ILE A 72 10.10 3.73 -12.37
C ILE A 72 10.07 2.52 -11.42
N MET A 73 9.36 2.63 -10.31
CA MET A 73 9.24 1.54 -9.33
C MET A 73 8.51 0.33 -9.92
N ILE A 74 7.38 0.50 -10.61
CA ILE A 74 6.68 -0.61 -11.27
C ILE A 74 7.60 -1.34 -12.25
N PHE A 75 8.29 -0.59 -13.11
CA PHE A 75 9.21 -1.18 -14.07
C PHE A 75 10.33 -1.97 -13.37
N PHE A 76 10.93 -1.38 -12.35
CA PHE A 76 12.02 -2.01 -11.61
C PHE A 76 11.54 -3.26 -10.86
N THR A 77 10.38 -3.20 -10.20
CA THR A 77 9.79 -4.34 -9.48
C THR A 77 9.45 -5.49 -10.42
N ALA A 78 8.86 -5.21 -11.59
CA ALA A 78 8.60 -6.23 -12.60
C ALA A 78 9.88 -6.90 -13.10
N HIS A 79 10.95 -6.12 -13.31
CA HIS A 79 12.25 -6.66 -13.71
C HIS A 79 12.91 -7.49 -12.59
N TYR A 80 12.81 -7.04 -11.35
CA TYR A 80 13.30 -7.75 -10.17
C TYR A 80 12.60 -9.11 -10.01
N LEU A 81 11.28 -9.12 -10.15
CA LEU A 81 10.46 -10.32 -10.10
C LEU A 81 10.82 -11.33 -11.21
N PHE A 82 10.98 -10.83 -12.43
CA PHE A 82 11.41 -11.66 -13.56
C PHE A 82 12.73 -12.36 -13.27
N ARG A 83 13.72 -11.64 -12.75
CA ARG A 83 15.04 -12.22 -12.40
C ARG A 83 14.95 -13.21 -11.23
N TRP A 84 14.14 -12.90 -10.22
CA TRP A 84 13.92 -13.82 -9.11
C TRP A 84 13.30 -15.13 -9.58
N ARG A 85 12.27 -15.05 -10.43
CA ARG A 85 11.67 -16.22 -11.05
C ARG A 85 12.68 -17.03 -11.86
N THR A 86 13.54 -16.39 -12.63
CA THR A 86 14.59 -17.06 -13.40
C THR A 86 15.52 -17.84 -12.46
N ALA A 87 15.95 -17.25 -11.35
CA ALA A 87 16.79 -17.93 -10.36
C ALA A 87 16.10 -19.15 -9.75
N MET A 88 14.80 -19.07 -9.44
CA MET A 88 14.04 -20.21 -8.93
C MET A 88 13.95 -21.33 -9.97
N VAL A 89 13.65 -21.01 -11.21
CA VAL A 89 13.56 -22.00 -12.30
C VAL A 89 14.89 -22.68 -12.54
N GLU A 90 16.00 -21.94 -12.56
CA GLU A 90 17.36 -22.51 -12.67
C GLU A 90 17.67 -23.48 -11.52
N TRP A 91 17.30 -23.10 -10.30
CA TRP A 91 17.48 -23.98 -9.14
C TRP A 91 16.63 -25.25 -9.27
N TYR A 92 15.35 -25.14 -9.65
CA TYR A 92 14.48 -26.30 -9.86
C TYR A 92 15.00 -27.21 -10.96
N HIS A 93 15.54 -26.68 -12.06
CA HIS A 93 16.15 -27.47 -13.12
C HIS A 93 17.34 -28.27 -12.60
N SER A 94 18.17 -27.71 -11.71
CA SER A 94 19.30 -28.40 -11.13
C SER A 94 18.93 -29.63 -10.29
N VAL A 95 17.74 -29.62 -9.68
CA VAL A 95 17.21 -30.72 -8.84
C VAL A 95 16.13 -31.56 -9.55
N TYR A 96 15.79 -31.23 -10.81
CA TYR A 96 14.66 -31.82 -11.54
C TYR A 96 14.73 -33.36 -11.63
N ASN A 97 15.93 -33.93 -11.82
CA ASN A 97 16.11 -35.39 -11.89
C ASN A 97 15.63 -36.11 -10.61
N LYS A 98 15.66 -35.43 -9.46
CA LYS A 98 15.12 -35.98 -8.19
C LYS A 98 13.61 -35.82 -8.10
N ALA A 99 13.07 -34.78 -8.70
CA ALA A 99 11.65 -34.43 -8.66
C ALA A 99 10.83 -35.00 -9.83
N SER A 100 11.46 -35.46 -10.91
CA SER A 100 10.82 -35.95 -12.14
C SER A 100 9.87 -37.13 -11.92
N LYS A 101 10.03 -37.87 -10.83
CA LYS A 101 9.16 -39.00 -10.43
C LYS A 101 7.87 -38.56 -9.76
N ILE A 102 7.73 -37.25 -9.43
CA ILE A 102 6.55 -36.70 -8.77
C ILE A 102 5.57 -36.31 -9.89
N GLU A 103 4.34 -36.80 -9.80
CA GLU A 103 3.27 -36.43 -10.74
C GLU A 103 3.03 -34.91 -10.75
N GLY A 104 3.00 -34.32 -11.94
CA GLY A 104 2.83 -32.88 -12.11
C GLY A 104 4.08 -32.02 -11.83
N ALA A 105 5.28 -32.62 -11.66
CA ALA A 105 6.52 -31.88 -11.36
C ALA A 105 6.80 -30.76 -12.38
N ALA A 106 6.63 -31.00 -13.67
CA ALA A 106 6.85 -29.99 -14.70
C ALA A 106 5.87 -28.81 -14.59
N GLN A 107 4.60 -29.08 -14.31
CA GLN A 107 3.58 -28.04 -14.09
C GLN A 107 3.89 -27.22 -12.82
N ARG A 108 4.30 -27.86 -11.73
CA ARG A 108 4.68 -27.17 -10.48
C ARG A 108 5.87 -26.22 -10.69
N VAL A 109 6.90 -26.66 -11.40
CA VAL A 109 8.04 -25.81 -11.72
C VAL A 109 7.62 -24.59 -12.55
N GLN A 110 6.70 -24.77 -13.49
CA GLN A 110 6.28 -23.71 -14.40
C GLN A 110 5.20 -22.78 -13.81
N GLU A 111 4.14 -23.32 -13.21
CA GLU A 111 3.00 -22.53 -12.73
C GLU A 111 3.16 -22.05 -11.29
N ASP A 112 3.61 -22.93 -10.37
CA ASP A 112 3.67 -22.59 -8.95
C ASP A 112 4.77 -21.53 -8.68
N THR A 113 5.86 -21.56 -9.43
CA THR A 113 6.90 -20.51 -9.31
C THR A 113 6.39 -19.14 -9.73
N ILE A 114 5.55 -19.06 -10.77
CA ILE A 114 4.94 -17.80 -11.20
C ILE A 114 3.94 -17.30 -10.15
N LYS A 115 3.06 -18.18 -9.69
CA LYS A 115 2.04 -17.85 -8.68
C LYS A 115 2.71 -17.40 -7.38
N PHE A 116 3.69 -18.16 -6.91
CA PHE A 116 4.45 -17.83 -5.70
C PHE A 116 5.13 -16.46 -5.81
N SER A 117 5.85 -16.21 -6.91
CA SER A 117 6.54 -14.94 -7.13
C SER A 117 5.59 -13.74 -7.12
N ARG A 118 4.44 -13.86 -7.79
CA ARG A 118 3.43 -12.80 -7.84
C ARG A 118 2.78 -12.54 -6.49
N ILE A 119 2.47 -13.61 -5.75
CA ILE A 119 1.89 -13.49 -4.42
C ILE A 119 2.89 -12.84 -3.46
N MET A 120 4.15 -13.26 -3.48
CA MET A 120 5.19 -12.68 -2.64
C MET A 120 5.50 -11.23 -2.99
N GLU A 121 5.49 -10.87 -4.26
CA GLU A 121 5.63 -9.48 -4.69
C GLU A 121 4.44 -8.64 -4.19
N SER A 122 3.22 -9.04 -4.49
CA SER A 122 2.02 -8.29 -4.14
C SER A 122 1.85 -8.16 -2.62
N LEU A 123 1.90 -9.27 -1.88
CA LEU A 123 1.75 -9.25 -0.42
C LEU A 123 2.94 -8.61 0.28
N GLY A 124 4.16 -8.88 -0.20
CA GLY A 124 5.38 -8.34 0.39
C GLY A 124 5.45 -6.82 0.25
N THR A 125 5.21 -6.30 -0.94
CA THR A 125 5.20 -4.84 -1.18
C THR A 125 4.07 -4.16 -0.42
N SER A 126 2.85 -4.69 -0.44
CA SER A 126 1.71 -4.12 0.28
C SER A 126 1.90 -4.13 1.79
N LEU A 127 2.50 -5.19 2.35
CA LEU A 127 2.79 -5.26 3.79
C LEU A 127 3.80 -4.18 4.20
N ILE A 128 4.90 -4.07 3.44
CA ILE A 128 5.96 -3.08 3.71
C ILE A 128 5.42 -1.66 3.55
N GLU A 129 4.68 -1.39 2.48
CA GLU A 129 4.02 -0.11 2.25
C GLU A 129 3.09 0.26 3.42
N SER A 130 2.23 -0.67 3.86
CA SER A 130 1.34 -0.46 5.00
C SER A 130 2.10 -0.11 6.29
N ILE A 131 3.22 -0.78 6.56
CA ILE A 131 4.06 -0.47 7.72
C ILE A 131 4.69 0.92 7.59
N MET A 132 5.20 1.27 6.41
CA MET A 132 5.80 2.58 6.15
C MET A 132 4.78 3.71 6.27
N VAL A 133 3.58 3.52 5.73
CA VAL A 133 2.44 4.45 5.88
C VAL A 133 2.11 4.63 7.36
N LEU A 134 1.98 3.54 8.10
CA LEU A 134 1.68 3.58 9.53
C LEU A 134 2.72 4.41 10.30
N ILE A 135 4.02 4.16 10.06
CA ILE A 135 5.13 4.89 10.71
C ILE A 135 5.06 6.39 10.41
N GLN A 136 4.68 6.79 9.19
CA GLN A 136 4.61 8.20 8.78
C GLN A 136 3.35 8.90 9.31
N PHE A 137 2.21 8.23 9.31
CA PHE A 137 0.93 8.86 9.65
C PHE A 137 0.58 8.80 11.13
N ILE A 138 1.11 7.86 11.92
CA ILE A 138 0.88 7.84 13.38
C ILE A 138 1.26 9.17 14.06
N PRO A 139 2.44 9.76 13.84
CA PRO A 139 2.79 11.04 14.45
C PRO A 139 1.84 12.19 14.04
N ILE A 140 1.41 12.20 12.78
CA ILE A 140 0.46 13.20 12.26
C ILE A 140 -0.89 13.04 12.96
N LEU A 141 -1.38 11.81 13.05
CA LEU A 141 -2.65 11.50 13.70
C LEU A 141 -2.63 11.81 15.19
N LEU A 142 -1.49 11.57 15.86
CA LEU A 142 -1.29 11.99 17.27
C LEU A 142 -1.37 13.51 17.42
N GLY A 143 -0.67 14.26 16.55
CA GLY A 143 -0.70 15.73 16.57
C GLY A 143 -2.10 16.30 16.36
N LEU A 144 -2.86 15.74 15.42
CA LEU A 144 -4.24 16.14 15.16
C LEU A 144 -5.20 15.74 16.29
N SER A 145 -4.92 14.64 16.99
CA SER A 145 -5.78 14.12 18.06
C SER A 145 -5.88 15.09 19.25
N VAL A 146 -4.80 15.81 19.55
CA VAL A 146 -4.75 16.77 20.69
C VAL A 146 -5.70 17.96 20.49
N GLY A 147 -6.04 18.31 19.25
CA GLY A 147 -6.88 19.47 18.92
C GLY A 147 -8.37 19.19 18.72
N ILE A 148 -8.80 17.92 18.67
CA ILE A 148 -10.16 17.54 18.31
C ILE A 148 -10.80 16.71 19.43
N PRO A 149 -11.61 17.30 20.32
CA PRO A 149 -12.38 16.54 21.29
C PRO A 149 -13.44 15.69 20.55
N ILE A 150 -13.32 14.38 20.65
CA ILE A 150 -14.38 13.50 20.14
C ILE A 150 -15.40 13.28 21.24
N TYR A 151 -16.61 13.82 21.06
CA TYR A 151 -17.73 13.76 22.00
C TYR A 151 -18.02 12.36 22.56
N PHE A 152 -17.67 11.31 21.82
CA PHE A 152 -17.93 9.92 22.21
C PHE A 152 -16.90 9.38 23.22
N PHE A 153 -15.70 9.97 23.30
CA PHE A 153 -14.62 9.51 24.17
C PHE A 153 -14.30 10.51 25.32
N GLY A 154 -15.11 11.58 25.45
CA GLY A 154 -14.87 12.62 26.48
C GLY A 154 -13.57 13.38 26.26
N ASP A 155 -12.90 13.75 27.35
CA ASP A 155 -11.62 14.50 27.33
C ASP A 155 -10.40 13.63 26.98
N TRP A 156 -10.58 12.53 26.23
CA TRP A 156 -9.50 11.64 25.86
C TRP A 156 -8.64 12.24 24.74
N GLU A 157 -7.38 12.60 25.07
CA GLU A 157 -6.45 13.27 24.14
C GLU A 157 -6.13 12.44 22.89
N TYR A 158 -6.35 11.13 22.91
CA TYR A 158 -6.05 10.20 21.82
C TYR A 158 -7.28 9.71 21.06
N GLY A 159 -8.37 10.49 21.08
CA GLY A 159 -9.65 10.09 20.52
C GLY A 159 -9.61 9.68 19.05
N LEU A 160 -8.87 10.42 18.20
CA LEU A 160 -8.74 10.11 16.77
C LEU A 160 -8.02 8.78 16.52
N ILE A 161 -6.92 8.52 17.22
CA ILE A 161 -6.20 7.24 17.09
C ILE A 161 -7.05 6.09 17.57
N THR A 162 -7.72 6.26 18.72
CA THR A 162 -8.60 5.22 19.26
C THR A 162 -9.75 4.93 18.29
N GLY A 163 -10.37 5.97 17.73
CA GLY A 163 -11.41 5.84 16.70
C GLY A 163 -10.92 5.12 15.45
N ALA A 164 -9.73 5.48 14.94
CA ALA A 164 -9.12 4.84 13.78
C ALA A 164 -8.81 3.36 14.03
N LEU A 165 -8.26 3.02 15.20
CA LEU A 165 -7.98 1.64 15.60
C LEU A 165 -9.26 0.81 15.73
N LEU A 166 -10.29 1.35 16.40
CA LEU A 166 -11.58 0.67 16.55
C LEU A 166 -12.24 0.43 15.19
N TRP A 167 -12.19 1.42 14.29
CA TRP A 167 -12.71 1.28 12.93
C TRP A 167 -11.97 0.21 12.14
N THR A 168 -10.63 0.20 12.21
CA THR A 168 -9.78 -0.77 11.50
C THR A 168 -10.00 -2.19 12.02
N VAL A 169 -9.97 -2.37 13.34
CA VAL A 169 -10.19 -3.69 13.98
C VAL A 169 -11.62 -4.15 13.75
N GLY A 170 -12.61 -3.29 13.96
CA GLY A 170 -14.02 -3.60 13.74
C GLY A 170 -14.31 -3.96 12.28
N GLY A 171 -13.80 -3.18 11.33
CA GLY A 171 -13.89 -3.47 9.90
C GLY A 171 -13.24 -4.79 9.51
N THR A 172 -12.06 -5.08 10.07
CA THR A 172 -11.36 -6.36 9.83
C THR A 172 -12.17 -7.54 10.36
N ILE A 173 -12.68 -7.46 11.58
CA ILE A 173 -13.53 -8.50 12.18
C ILE A 173 -14.79 -8.70 11.33
N PHE A 174 -15.44 -7.60 10.90
CA PHE A 174 -16.62 -7.65 10.05
C PHE A 174 -16.31 -8.35 8.71
N LEU A 175 -15.20 -8.01 8.04
CA LEU A 175 -14.80 -8.65 6.78
C LEU A 175 -14.50 -10.15 6.95
N ILE A 176 -13.84 -10.53 8.05
CA ILE A 176 -13.58 -11.95 8.35
C ILE A 176 -14.91 -12.69 8.58
N ALA A 177 -15.83 -12.12 9.36
CA ALA A 177 -17.14 -12.71 9.61
C ALA A 177 -17.96 -12.85 8.32
N LEU A 178 -17.95 -11.80 7.47
CA LEU A 178 -18.62 -11.83 6.17
C LEU A 178 -18.00 -12.91 5.25
N GLY A 179 -16.68 -13.01 5.19
CA GLY A 179 -15.98 -14.03 4.41
C GLY A 179 -16.31 -15.46 4.89
N TRP A 180 -16.47 -15.65 6.21
CA TRP A 180 -16.88 -16.93 6.78
C TRP A 180 -18.33 -17.30 6.39
N VAL A 181 -19.27 -16.34 6.47
CA VAL A 181 -20.66 -16.52 6.04
C VAL A 181 -20.73 -16.85 4.54
N LEU A 182 -20.03 -16.10 3.68
CA LEU A 182 -20.01 -16.35 2.25
C LEU A 182 -19.43 -17.73 1.90
N ARG A 183 -18.42 -18.19 2.65
CA ARG A 183 -17.87 -19.54 2.49
C ARG A 183 -18.90 -20.62 2.83
N LEU A 184 -19.67 -20.45 3.90
CA LEU A 184 -20.73 -21.39 4.29
C LEU A 184 -21.81 -21.49 3.21
N VAL A 185 -22.27 -20.33 2.69
CA VAL A 185 -23.26 -20.27 1.60
C VAL A 185 -22.71 -20.90 0.31
N GLY A 186 -21.46 -20.65 -0.03
CA GLY A 186 -20.80 -21.24 -1.21
C GLY A 186 -20.70 -22.76 -1.12
N VAL A 187 -20.33 -23.29 0.03
CA VAL A 187 -20.27 -24.75 0.27
C VAL A 187 -21.65 -25.39 0.16
N GLU A 188 -22.68 -24.74 0.69
CA GLU A 188 -24.06 -25.24 0.62
C GLU A 188 -24.58 -25.27 -0.81
N TYR A 189 -24.27 -24.25 -1.61
CA TYR A 189 -24.62 -24.19 -3.04
C TYR A 189 -23.96 -25.32 -3.85
N ASP A 190 -22.69 -25.63 -3.58
CA ASP A 190 -21.95 -26.70 -4.26
C ASP A 190 -22.45 -28.11 -3.86
N LEU A 191 -22.96 -28.28 -2.65
CA LEU A 191 -23.58 -29.52 -2.19
C LEU A 191 -24.96 -29.78 -2.83
N GLN A 192 -25.73 -28.73 -3.13
CA GLN A 192 -27.02 -28.85 -3.79
C GLN A 192 -26.92 -29.14 -5.29
N LYS A 193 -25.77 -28.93 -5.90
CA LYS A 193 -25.50 -29.17 -7.31
C LYS A 193 -25.02 -30.59 -7.65
N LYS A 194 -24.71 -31.39 -6.64
CA LYS A 194 -24.35 -32.81 -6.77
C LYS A 194 -25.55 -33.70 -6.58
#